data_1817cf31ad73c38f4bbc7d9fe4c7a91c
#
_entry.id   1817cf31ad73c38f4bbc7d9fe4c7a91c
#
_cell.length_a   1.000
_cell.length_b   1.000
_cell.length_c   1.000
_cell.angle_alpha   90.00
_cell.angle_beta   90.00
_cell.angle_gamma   90.00
#
_symmetry.space_group_name_H-M   'P 1'
#
loop_
_entity.id
_entity.type
_entity.pdbx_description
1 polymer ?
#
loop_
_entity_poly.entity_id
_entity_poly.type
_entity_poly.pdbx_seq_one_letter_code
_entity_poly.pdbx_strand_id
1 'polypeptide(L)'
;MNFNIQVIKTKRYCYINAISNTNERIGKVCIDLESEDSTRYKTNKPIAKIILVSTSQSACGNGIATALLNKAIELFNDYTLYLNVIPLPRTNENPKYTSKTGLMNFYGKFGFKRYNKDICVTTMIQ
;
A
#
# COMPACT_ATOMS: atom_id res chain seq x y z
N MET A 1 5.34 -1.20 19.75
CA MET A 1 5.02 0.22 19.53
C MET A 1 3.52 0.38 19.42
N ASN A 2 2.96 1.32 20.16
CA ASN A 2 1.53 1.61 20.11
C ASN A 2 1.26 2.73 19.13
N PHE A 3 0.20 2.58 18.34
CA PHE A 3 -0.22 3.59 17.37
C PHE A 3 -1.72 3.49 17.13
N ASN A 4 -2.30 4.58 16.67
CA ASN A 4 -3.69 4.63 16.26
C ASN A 4 -3.79 4.76 14.75
N ILE A 5 -4.86 4.24 14.17
CA ILE A 5 -5.12 4.37 12.75
C ILE A 5 -6.14 5.48 12.53
N GLN A 6 -5.78 6.44 11.67
CA GLN A 6 -6.62 7.54 11.24
C GLN A 6 -6.99 7.36 9.78
N VAL A 7 -8.27 7.49 9.45
CA VAL A 7 -8.74 7.39 8.06
C VAL A 7 -9.28 8.75 7.63
N ILE A 8 -8.75 9.28 6.53
CA ILE A 8 -9.21 10.54 5.93
C ILE A 8 -9.61 10.23 4.50
N LYS A 9 -10.88 10.47 4.17
CA LYS A 9 -11.41 10.19 2.84
C LYS A 9 -11.85 11.48 2.16
N THR A 10 -11.31 11.71 0.96
CA THR A 10 -11.76 12.76 0.05
C THR A 10 -12.58 12.14 -1.09
N LYS A 11 -13.02 12.95 -2.05
CA LYS A 11 -13.77 12.44 -3.20
C LYS A 11 -12.95 11.43 -4.01
N ARG A 12 -11.64 11.67 -4.19
CA ARG A 12 -10.75 10.85 -5.02
C ARG A 12 -9.84 9.94 -4.23
N TYR A 13 -9.38 10.36 -3.04
CA TYR A 13 -8.34 9.67 -2.30
C TYR A 13 -8.83 9.19 -0.94
N CYS A 14 -8.24 8.10 -0.48
CA CYS A 14 -8.36 7.67 0.91
C CYS A 14 -6.96 7.58 1.50
N TYR A 15 -6.76 8.24 2.64
CA TYR A 15 -5.50 8.23 3.38
C TYR A 15 -5.71 7.43 4.65
N ILE A 16 -4.88 6.42 4.85
CA ILE A 16 -4.88 5.61 6.08
C ILE A 16 -3.54 5.83 6.75
N ASN A 17 -3.56 6.50 7.89
CA ASN A 17 -2.35 6.93 8.60
C ASN A 17 -2.20 6.17 9.90
N ALA A 18 -0.97 5.80 10.24
CA ALA A 18 -0.62 5.35 11.57
C ALA A 18 -0.03 6.53 12.35
N ILE A 19 -0.63 6.81 13.50
CA ILE A 19 -0.27 7.95 14.35
C ILE A 19 0.28 7.42 15.67
N SER A 20 1.48 7.83 16.04
CA SER A 20 2.13 7.41 17.28
C SER A 20 1.50 8.07 18.49
N ASN A 21 1.89 7.61 19.68
CA ASN A 21 1.46 8.21 20.95
C ASN A 21 1.89 9.68 21.10
N THR A 22 2.91 10.11 20.37
CA THR A 22 3.38 11.50 20.36
C THR A 22 2.78 12.33 19.24
N ASN A 23 1.72 11.83 18.60
CA ASN A 23 1.00 12.51 17.53
C ASN A 23 1.79 12.65 16.21
N GLU A 24 2.80 11.82 16.01
CA GLU A 24 3.55 11.79 14.77
C GLU A 24 2.98 10.76 13.80
N ARG A 25 2.93 11.11 12.52
CA ARG A 25 2.56 10.13 11.49
C ARG A 25 3.77 9.23 11.20
N ILE A 26 3.62 7.95 11.51
CA ILE A 26 4.69 6.95 11.38
C ILE A 26 4.46 5.96 10.26
N GLY A 27 3.34 6.05 9.57
CA GLY A 27 3.05 5.25 8.40
C GLY A 27 1.86 5.80 7.64
N LYS A 28 1.78 5.47 6.35
CA LYS A 28 0.73 5.97 5.48
C LYS A 28 0.45 5.00 4.34
N VAL A 29 -0.82 4.78 4.06
CA VAL A 29 -1.30 4.18 2.81
C VAL A 29 -2.20 5.20 2.13
N CYS A 30 -1.98 5.43 0.85
CA CYS A 30 -2.83 6.30 0.04
C CYS A 30 -3.47 5.47 -1.08
N ILE A 31 -4.79 5.60 -1.22
CA ILE A 31 -5.57 4.87 -2.22
C ILE A 31 -6.24 5.88 -3.13
N ASP A 32 -6.05 5.70 -4.45
CA ASP A 32 -6.69 6.49 -5.49
C ASP A 32 -7.95 5.76 -5.97
N LEU A 33 -9.11 6.38 -5.77
CA LEU A 33 -10.41 5.81 -6.15
C LEU A 33 -10.76 6.09 -7.62
N GLU A 34 -10.04 6.97 -8.29
CA GLU A 34 -10.32 7.41 -9.66
C GLU A 34 -9.07 7.27 -10.56
N SER A 35 -8.25 6.23 -10.34
CA SER A 35 -7.05 6.03 -11.15
C SER A 35 -7.41 5.82 -12.62
N GLU A 36 -6.66 6.46 -13.51
CA GLU A 36 -6.84 6.33 -14.97
C GLU A 36 -6.58 4.91 -15.46
N ASP A 37 -5.76 4.14 -14.74
CA ASP A 37 -5.44 2.77 -15.10
C ASP A 37 -6.57 1.78 -14.80
N SER A 38 -7.60 2.20 -14.07
CA SER A 38 -8.68 1.31 -13.60
C SER A 38 -9.44 0.64 -14.75
N THR A 39 -9.49 1.27 -15.93
CA THR A 39 -10.18 0.71 -17.11
C THR A 39 -9.44 -0.47 -17.73
N ARG A 40 -8.18 -0.70 -17.38
CA ARG A 40 -7.36 -1.81 -17.90
C ARG A 40 -7.73 -3.15 -17.31
N TYR A 41 -8.38 -3.15 -16.16
CA TYR A 41 -8.61 -4.37 -15.39
C TYR A 41 -10.08 -4.77 -15.46
N LYS A 42 -10.32 -6.00 -15.89
CA LYS A 42 -11.67 -6.56 -15.96
C LYS A 42 -11.96 -7.27 -14.65
N THR A 43 -12.76 -6.66 -13.81
CA THR A 43 -13.18 -7.24 -12.53
C THR A 43 -14.68 -7.00 -12.32
N ASN A 44 -15.28 -7.81 -11.46
CA ASN A 44 -16.70 -7.66 -11.10
C ASN A 44 -16.94 -6.52 -10.10
N LYS A 45 -15.89 -5.99 -9.52
CA LYS A 45 -15.95 -4.93 -8.52
C LYS A 45 -15.30 -3.66 -9.04
N PRO A 46 -15.65 -2.49 -8.52
CA PRO A 46 -14.90 -1.28 -8.79
C PRO A 46 -13.43 -1.46 -8.41
N ILE A 47 -12.54 -0.74 -9.08
CA ILE A 47 -11.10 -0.85 -8.88
C ILE A 47 -10.58 0.40 -8.18
N ALA A 48 -9.69 0.21 -7.22
CA ALA A 48 -8.95 1.29 -6.57
C ALA A 48 -7.47 0.94 -6.55
N LYS A 49 -6.62 1.96 -6.70
CA LYS A 49 -5.17 1.80 -6.76
C LYS A 49 -4.53 2.22 -5.45
N ILE A 50 -3.73 1.36 -4.86
CA ILE A 50 -2.83 1.73 -3.77
C ILE A 50 -1.63 2.43 -4.40
N ILE A 51 -1.52 3.75 -4.21
CA ILE A 51 -0.47 4.56 -4.84
C ILE A 51 0.73 4.80 -3.94
N LEU A 52 0.59 4.56 -2.63
CA LEU A 52 1.66 4.76 -1.68
C LEU A 52 1.45 3.84 -0.47
N VAL A 53 2.52 3.17 -0.09
CA VAL A 53 2.66 2.49 1.21
C VAL A 53 3.99 2.91 1.78
N SER A 54 3.99 3.61 2.91
CA SER A 54 5.22 4.07 3.53
C SER A 54 5.18 3.88 5.04
N THR A 55 6.35 3.68 5.62
CA THR A 55 6.55 3.60 7.07
C THR A 55 7.80 4.42 7.39
N SER A 56 7.74 5.25 8.43
CA SER A 56 8.91 5.99 8.86
C SER A 56 10.03 5.04 9.26
N GLN A 57 11.28 5.45 9.04
CA GLN A 57 12.44 4.62 9.33
C GLN A 57 12.50 4.17 10.79
N SER A 58 12.18 5.07 11.72
CA SER A 58 12.18 4.77 13.15
C SER A 58 11.10 3.75 13.56
N ALA A 59 10.08 3.58 12.73
CA ALA A 59 8.95 2.69 13.00
C ALA A 59 8.99 1.40 12.19
N CYS A 60 9.98 1.20 11.33
CA CYS A 60 10.11 -0.02 10.54
C CYS A 60 10.23 -1.25 11.43
N GLY A 61 9.64 -2.36 11.00
CA GLY A 61 9.68 -3.63 11.72
C GLY A 61 8.65 -3.76 12.85
N ASN A 62 7.74 -2.79 13.01
CA ASN A 62 6.71 -2.83 14.06
C ASN A 62 5.33 -3.26 13.54
N GLY A 63 5.25 -3.83 12.33
CA GLY A 63 4.00 -4.31 11.75
C GLY A 63 3.04 -3.20 11.30
N ILE A 64 3.52 -1.98 11.15
CA ILE A 64 2.68 -0.82 10.80
C ILE A 64 2.14 -0.96 9.39
N ALA A 65 2.98 -1.31 8.42
CA ALA A 65 2.53 -1.51 7.03
C ALA A 65 1.48 -2.62 6.95
N THR A 66 1.68 -3.71 7.70
CA THR A 66 0.73 -4.82 7.78
C THR A 66 -0.62 -4.35 8.32
N ALA A 67 -0.61 -3.58 9.40
CA ALA A 67 -1.83 -3.05 10.00
C ALA A 67 -2.56 -2.10 9.05
N LEU A 68 -1.82 -1.22 8.35
CA LEU A 68 -2.41 -0.28 7.40
C LEU A 68 -3.00 -0.99 6.18
N LEU A 69 -2.32 -2.00 5.63
CA LEU A 69 -2.83 -2.77 4.50
C LEU A 69 -4.06 -3.59 4.88
N ASN A 70 -4.08 -4.19 6.06
CA ASN A 70 -5.26 -4.89 6.57
C ASN A 70 -6.44 -3.93 6.70
N LYS A 71 -6.20 -2.72 7.17
CA LYS A 71 -7.25 -1.69 7.27
C LYS A 71 -7.76 -1.28 5.89
N ALA A 72 -6.86 -1.13 4.91
CA ALA A 72 -7.24 -0.82 3.54
C ALA A 72 -8.14 -1.92 2.95
N ILE A 73 -7.78 -3.17 3.13
CA ILE A 73 -8.55 -4.31 2.62
C ILE A 73 -9.92 -4.37 3.29
N GLU A 74 -9.99 -4.13 4.59
CA GLU A 74 -11.24 -4.08 5.34
C GLU A 74 -12.16 -2.97 4.83
N LEU A 75 -11.63 -1.74 4.65
CA LEU A 75 -12.41 -0.59 4.21
C LEU A 75 -12.88 -0.71 2.76
N PHE A 76 -12.10 -1.37 1.92
CA PHE A 76 -12.36 -1.50 0.48
C PHE A 76 -12.65 -2.94 0.07
N ASN A 77 -13.36 -3.70 0.91
CA ASN A 77 -13.72 -5.09 0.63
C ASN A 77 -14.69 -5.22 -0.56
N ASP A 78 -15.37 -4.14 -0.92
CA ASP A 78 -16.24 -4.05 -2.09
C ASP A 78 -15.51 -3.56 -3.35
N TYR A 79 -14.20 -3.33 -3.26
CA TYR A 79 -13.32 -2.95 -4.37
C TYR A 79 -12.32 -4.06 -4.67
N THR A 80 -11.80 -4.06 -5.89
CA THR A 80 -10.58 -4.78 -6.23
C THR A 80 -9.41 -3.81 -6.13
N LEU A 81 -8.46 -4.10 -5.26
CA LEU A 81 -7.28 -3.27 -5.06
C LEU A 81 -6.14 -3.74 -5.96
N TYR A 82 -5.40 -2.79 -6.53
CA TYR A 82 -4.18 -3.08 -7.29
C TYR A 82 -3.08 -2.09 -6.91
N LEU A 83 -1.86 -2.45 -7.23
CA LEU A 83 -0.70 -1.60 -6.96
C LEU A 83 0.43 -1.92 -7.94
N ASN A 84 1.35 -0.98 -8.09
CA ASN A 84 2.61 -1.21 -8.78
C ASN A 84 3.71 -1.46 -7.76
N VAL A 85 4.50 -2.49 -7.98
CA VAL A 85 5.61 -2.83 -7.08
C VAL A 85 6.82 -2.01 -7.48
N ILE A 86 7.15 -1.00 -6.67
CA ILE A 86 8.27 -0.09 -6.92
C ILE A 86 9.19 -0.12 -5.70
N PRO A 87 10.31 -0.87 -5.76
CA PRO A 87 11.27 -0.86 -4.67
C PRO A 87 12.00 0.49 -4.62
N LEU A 88 12.17 1.03 -3.43
CA LEU A 88 12.96 2.24 -3.24
C LEU A 88 14.44 1.87 -3.13
N PRO A 89 15.35 2.65 -3.75
CA PRO A 89 16.76 2.38 -3.63
C PRO A 89 17.24 2.57 -2.19
N ARG A 90 18.29 1.82 -1.82
CA ARG A 90 18.93 1.97 -0.53
C ARG A 90 19.68 3.30 -0.47
N THR A 91 19.34 4.13 0.52
CA THR A 91 19.97 5.42 0.75
C THR A 91 20.35 5.57 2.22
N ASN A 92 21.04 6.65 2.57
CA ASN A 92 21.33 6.97 3.97
C ASN A 92 20.04 7.21 4.77
N GLU A 93 19.00 7.72 4.12
CA GLU A 93 17.69 7.94 4.73
C GLU A 93 16.85 6.66 4.78
N ASN A 94 17.14 5.71 3.90
CA ASN A 94 16.45 4.42 3.84
C ASN A 94 17.47 3.29 3.74
N PRO A 95 18.11 2.92 4.86
CA PRO A 95 19.14 1.88 4.85
C PRO A 95 18.59 0.47 4.67
N LYS A 96 17.29 0.26 4.84
CA LYS A 96 16.65 -1.05 4.68
C LYS A 96 16.03 -1.15 3.29
N TYR A 97 16.83 -1.57 2.34
CA TYR A 97 16.36 -1.85 0.99
C TYR A 97 15.55 -3.14 0.97
N THR A 98 14.32 -3.04 0.43
CA THR A 98 13.52 -4.23 0.15
C THR A 98 13.49 -4.44 -1.36
N SER A 99 13.93 -5.60 -1.80
CA SER A 99 13.96 -5.94 -3.22
C SER A 99 12.54 -6.05 -3.78
N LYS A 100 12.43 -6.01 -5.12
CA LYS A 100 11.14 -6.24 -5.81
C LYS A 100 10.53 -7.57 -5.40
N THR A 101 11.33 -8.64 -5.34
CA THR A 101 10.87 -9.97 -4.91
C THR A 101 10.37 -9.95 -3.46
N GLY A 102 11.09 -9.27 -2.57
CA GLY A 102 10.68 -9.12 -1.18
C GLY A 102 9.34 -8.38 -1.04
N LEU A 103 9.15 -7.31 -1.81
CA LEU A 103 7.88 -6.58 -1.84
C LEU A 103 6.74 -7.44 -2.40
N MET A 104 6.99 -8.21 -3.47
CA MET A 104 5.98 -9.10 -4.03
C MET A 104 5.56 -10.18 -3.03
N ASN A 105 6.52 -10.74 -2.28
CA ASN A 105 6.22 -11.70 -1.23
C ASN A 105 5.41 -11.06 -0.10
N PHE A 106 5.75 -9.83 0.26
CA PHE A 106 5.01 -9.09 1.28
C PHE A 106 3.56 -8.86 0.85
N TYR A 107 3.34 -8.31 -0.34
CA TYR A 107 1.99 -8.06 -0.84
C TYR A 107 1.23 -9.37 -1.10
N GLY A 108 1.92 -10.43 -1.46
CA GLY A 108 1.32 -11.75 -1.67
C GLY A 108 0.60 -12.28 -0.42
N LYS A 109 1.07 -11.91 0.78
CA LYS A 109 0.43 -12.30 2.05
C LYS A 109 -0.97 -11.69 2.22
N PHE A 110 -1.27 -10.63 1.47
CA PHE A 110 -2.57 -9.95 1.51
C PHE A 110 -3.47 -10.35 0.33
N GLY A 111 -3.09 -11.35 -0.43
CA GLY A 111 -3.88 -11.85 -1.56
C GLY A 111 -3.56 -11.19 -2.89
N PHE A 112 -2.55 -10.33 -2.95
CA PHE A 112 -2.14 -9.72 -4.22
C PHE A 112 -1.33 -10.71 -5.05
N LYS A 113 -1.65 -10.78 -6.35
CA LYS A 113 -0.98 -11.64 -7.32
C LYS A 113 -0.48 -10.81 -8.49
N ARG A 114 0.62 -11.25 -9.09
CA ARG A 114 1.14 -10.58 -10.28
C ARG A 114 0.11 -10.62 -11.40
N TYR A 115 -0.22 -9.46 -11.93
CA TYR A 115 -1.21 -9.32 -12.99
C TYR A 115 -0.59 -9.32 -14.39
N ASN A 116 0.53 -8.62 -14.57
CA ASN A 116 1.17 -8.47 -15.87
C ASN A 116 2.55 -9.14 -15.90
N LYS A 117 3.05 -9.40 -17.11
CA LYS A 117 4.40 -9.94 -17.35
C LYS A 117 5.39 -8.87 -17.79
N ASP A 118 5.03 -7.59 -17.60
CA ASP A 118 5.91 -6.49 -17.97
C ASP A 118 7.16 -6.49 -17.10
N ILE A 119 8.34 -6.35 -17.71
CA ILE A 119 9.60 -6.32 -17.00
C ILE A 119 9.92 -4.94 -16.43
N CYS A 120 9.31 -3.88 -16.96
CA CYS A 120 9.57 -2.51 -16.51
C CYS A 120 8.74 -2.15 -15.28
N VAL A 121 7.47 -2.56 -15.28
CA VAL A 121 6.54 -2.27 -14.18
C VAL A 121 5.82 -3.54 -13.78
N THR A 122 5.93 -3.92 -12.53
CA THR A 122 5.20 -5.07 -11.99
C THR A 122 3.94 -4.59 -11.30
N THR A 123 2.78 -5.02 -11.83
CA THR A 123 1.47 -4.73 -11.24
C THR A 123 0.98 -5.97 -10.51
N MET A 124 0.51 -5.77 -9.28
CA MET A 124 -0.15 -6.82 -8.51
C MET A 124 -1.60 -6.42 -8.25
N ILE A 125 -2.48 -7.41 -8.32
CA ILE A 125 -3.91 -7.23 -8.12
C ILE A 125 -4.43 -8.28 -7.14
N GLN A 126 -5.38 -7.86 -6.37
CA GLN A 126 -6.02 -8.72 -5.37
C GLN A 126 -7.00 -9.73 -5.99
#